data_ddc2c2416ab2ede925e6299da363046e
#
_entry.id   ddc2c2416ab2ede925e6299da363046e
#
_cell.length_a   1.000
_cell.length_b   1.000
_cell.length_c   1.000
_cell.angle_alpha   90.00
_cell.angle_beta   90.00
_cell.angle_gamma   90.00
#
_symmetry.space_group_name_H-M   'P 1'
#
loop_
_entity.id
_entity.type
_entity.pdbx_description
1 polymer ?
#
loop_
_entity_poly.entity_id
_entity_poly.type
_entity_poly.pdbx_seq_one_letter_code
_entity_poly.pdbx_strand_id
1 'polypeptide(L)'
;MSENGESGISEVVHNEAEQRFELRVGQALCLIDYHRSPGRLVIYHTEVPPPLQRRGLAARLTRAALAFARAEKLQVEPRCPYTAAFMQKHPEYQDLLLAR
;
A
#
# COMPACT_ATOMS: atom_id res chain seq x y z
N MET A 1 -10.62 0.85 25.12
CA MET A 1 -10.46 0.58 24.92
C MET A 1 -9.93 0.35 24.35
N SER A 2 -9.61 0.20 23.97
CA SER A 2 -9.14 -0.17 23.55
C SER A 2 -8.91 -0.74 23.01
N GLU A 3 -9.12 -0.91 22.78
CA GLU A 3 -8.85 -1.40 22.28
C GLU A 3 -8.31 -1.77 21.40
N ASN A 4 -8.41 -2.01 20.82
CA ASN A 4 -7.80 -2.19 19.88
C ASN A 4 -6.61 -1.94 20.03
N GLY A 5 -6.65 -1.76 20.43
CA GLY A 5 -5.54 -1.63 20.53
C GLY A 5 -4.70 -2.65 20.76
N GLU A 6 -5.03 -3.76 20.99
CA GLU A 6 -4.15 -4.70 21.35
C GLU A 6 -2.87 -4.61 20.69
N SER A 7 -2.72 -4.21 19.60
CA SER A 7 -1.44 -4.13 18.96
C SER A 7 -1.06 -2.72 18.69
N GLY A 8 -1.95 -1.76 18.96
CA GLY A 8 -1.72 -0.40 18.60
C GLY A 8 -1.72 -0.18 17.11
N ILE A 9 -2.17 -1.13 16.31
CA ILE A 9 -2.18 -1.01 14.86
C ILE A 9 -3.45 -0.29 14.42
N SER A 10 -3.28 0.78 13.66
CA SER A 10 -4.42 1.53 13.14
C SER A 10 -4.97 0.85 11.91
N GLU A 11 -6.06 1.38 11.39
CA GLU A 11 -6.50 1.00 10.07
C GLU A 11 -5.66 1.72 9.05
N VAL A 12 -5.66 1.24 7.82
CA VAL A 12 -4.97 1.92 6.75
C VAL A 12 -5.72 3.21 6.43
N VAL A 13 -5.00 4.32 6.38
CA VAL A 13 -5.54 5.63 6.07
C VAL A 13 -5.02 6.06 4.71
N HIS A 14 -5.91 6.51 3.84
CA HIS A 14 -5.50 7.03 2.55
C HIS A 14 -5.31 8.54 2.67
N ASN A 15 -4.06 8.96 2.64
CA ASN A 15 -3.70 10.37 2.73
C ASN A 15 -3.51 10.90 1.31
N GLU A 16 -4.61 11.33 0.69
CA GLU A 16 -4.56 11.75 -0.70
C GLU A 16 -3.71 13.00 -0.91
N ALA A 17 -3.73 13.91 0.07
CA ALA A 17 -2.97 15.13 -0.07
C ALA A 17 -1.48 14.85 -0.21
N GLU A 18 -0.99 13.83 0.50
CA GLU A 18 0.42 13.45 0.42
C GLU A 18 0.65 12.32 -0.57
N GLN A 19 -0.38 11.83 -1.21
CA GLN A 19 -0.32 10.71 -2.15
C GLN A 19 0.35 9.50 -1.51
N ARG A 20 -0.24 9.04 -0.42
CA ARG A 20 0.27 7.87 0.27
C ARG A 20 -0.83 7.17 1.04
N PHE A 21 -0.61 5.88 1.33
CA PHE A 21 -1.42 5.14 2.28
C PHE A 21 -0.57 4.97 3.54
N GLU A 22 -1.20 5.12 4.69
CA GLU A 22 -0.50 5.13 5.97
C GLU A 22 -1.10 4.12 6.93
N LEU A 23 -0.26 3.56 7.78
CA LEU A 23 -0.71 2.64 8.81
C LEU A 23 0.18 2.86 10.02
N ARG A 24 -0.42 3.10 11.16
CA ARG A 24 0.36 3.38 12.35
C ARG A 24 0.36 2.21 13.30
N VAL A 25 1.51 1.97 13.91
CA VAL A 25 1.66 1.00 14.99
C VAL A 25 2.28 1.78 16.15
N GLY A 26 1.46 2.11 17.16
CA GLY A 26 1.90 3.02 18.19
C GLY A 26 2.26 4.36 17.58
N GLN A 27 3.50 4.79 17.78
CA GLN A 27 3.95 6.05 17.19
C GLN A 27 4.71 5.86 15.88
N ALA A 28 4.90 4.61 15.47
CA ALA A 28 5.61 4.34 14.23
C ALA A 28 4.67 4.45 13.04
N LEU A 29 5.21 4.91 11.93
CA LEU A 29 4.43 5.09 10.71
C LEU A 29 4.94 4.15 9.63
N CYS A 30 4.02 3.35 9.08
CA CYS A 30 4.28 2.55 7.89
C CYS A 30 3.56 3.22 6.74
N LEU A 31 4.14 3.22 5.56
CA LEU A 31 3.51 3.92 4.46
C LEU A 31 3.86 3.30 3.12
N ILE A 32 3.06 3.66 2.13
CA ILE A 32 3.33 3.36 0.74
C ILE A 32 3.03 4.63 -0.05
N ASP A 33 4.03 5.09 -0.78
CA ASP A 33 3.93 6.33 -1.55
C ASP A 33 3.61 6.03 -3.00
N TYR A 34 2.75 6.85 -3.58
CA TYR A 34 2.40 6.70 -4.97
C TYR A 34 2.35 8.06 -5.65
N HIS A 35 2.32 8.01 -6.96
CA HIS A 35 2.06 9.18 -7.77
C HIS A 35 0.89 8.85 -8.70
N ARG A 36 -0.14 9.67 -8.68
CA ARG A 36 -1.30 9.45 -9.53
C ARG A 36 -1.23 10.37 -10.73
N SER A 37 -1.45 9.81 -11.90
CA SER A 37 -1.63 10.59 -13.11
C SER A 37 -2.85 10.01 -13.82
N PRO A 38 -3.31 10.62 -14.91
CA PRO A 38 -4.53 10.13 -15.57
C PRO A 38 -4.41 8.66 -15.94
N GLY A 39 -5.34 7.85 -15.42
CA GLY A 39 -5.40 6.43 -15.73
C GLY A 39 -4.31 5.58 -15.09
N ARG A 40 -3.47 6.13 -14.24
CA ARG A 40 -2.29 5.42 -13.76
C ARG A 40 -1.97 5.72 -12.31
N LEU A 41 -1.57 4.71 -11.59
CA LEU A 41 -1.07 4.83 -10.22
C LEU A 41 0.35 4.26 -10.19
N VAL A 42 1.33 5.12 -9.95
CA VAL A 42 2.73 4.68 -9.86
C VAL A 42 3.06 4.51 -8.39
N ILE A 43 3.35 3.29 -7.97
CA ILE A 43 3.73 3.01 -6.59
C ILE A 43 5.25 2.89 -6.57
N TYR A 44 5.91 3.80 -5.83
CA TYR A 44 7.36 3.88 -5.95
C TYR A 44 8.12 3.66 -4.65
N HIS A 45 7.42 3.61 -3.51
CA HIS A 45 8.14 3.46 -2.24
C HIS A 45 7.24 2.84 -1.19
N THR A 46 7.80 1.90 -0.42
CA THR A 46 7.11 1.29 0.71
C THR A 46 8.06 1.34 1.89
N GLU A 47 7.56 1.76 3.04
CA GLU A 47 8.42 1.89 4.21
C GLU A 47 7.74 1.27 5.43
N VAL A 48 8.42 0.31 6.03
CA VAL A 48 8.00 -0.31 7.29
C VAL A 48 9.22 -0.34 8.20
N PRO A 49 9.17 0.34 9.35
CA PRO A 49 10.32 0.34 10.25
C PRO A 49 10.79 -1.08 10.58
N PRO A 50 12.10 -1.29 10.70
CA PRO A 50 12.63 -2.65 10.90
C PRO A 50 11.97 -3.46 12.01
N PRO A 51 11.68 -2.90 13.18
CA PRO A 51 11.05 -3.71 14.23
C PRO A 51 9.67 -4.20 13.88
N LEU A 52 9.03 -3.60 12.86
CA LEU A 52 7.67 -3.94 12.47
C LEU A 52 7.61 -4.79 11.21
N GLN A 53 8.74 -5.10 10.61
CA GLN A 53 8.75 -5.89 9.40
C GLN A 53 8.32 -7.32 9.69
N ARG A 54 7.84 -8.01 8.63
CA ARG A 54 7.41 -9.41 8.70
C ARG A 54 6.15 -9.61 9.52
N ARG A 55 5.34 -8.56 9.67
CA ARG A 55 4.04 -8.67 10.34
C ARG A 55 2.89 -8.49 9.37
N GLY A 56 3.16 -8.48 8.08
CA GLY A 56 2.12 -8.32 7.08
C GLY A 56 1.64 -6.90 6.88
N LEU A 57 2.35 -5.91 7.43
CA LEU A 57 1.89 -4.52 7.35
C LEU A 57 2.05 -3.96 5.95
N ALA A 58 3.16 -4.28 5.29
CA ALA A 58 3.36 -3.84 3.91
C ALA A 58 2.31 -4.44 3.00
N ALA A 59 1.92 -5.70 3.26
CA ALA A 59 0.88 -6.34 2.47
C ALA A 59 -0.46 -5.64 2.65
N ARG A 60 -0.78 -5.25 3.89
CA ARG A 60 -2.02 -4.52 4.14
C ARG A 60 -2.05 -3.20 3.41
N LEU A 61 -0.94 -2.46 3.45
CA LEU A 61 -0.84 -1.19 2.72
C LEU A 61 -0.97 -1.41 1.22
N THR A 62 -0.30 -2.43 0.70
CA THR A 62 -0.33 -2.71 -0.73
C THR A 62 -1.74 -3.09 -1.17
N ARG A 63 -2.44 -3.94 -0.40
CA ARG A 63 -3.81 -4.31 -0.76
C ARG A 63 -4.72 -3.09 -0.79
N ALA A 64 -4.54 -2.16 0.16
CA ALA A 64 -5.36 -0.96 0.17
C ALA A 64 -5.09 -0.10 -1.07
N ALA A 65 -3.82 0.04 -1.44
CA ALA A 65 -3.47 0.81 -2.64
C ALA A 65 -4.03 0.17 -3.91
N LEU A 66 -3.95 -1.16 -3.99
CA LEU A 66 -4.46 -1.86 -5.17
C LEU A 66 -5.98 -1.83 -5.22
N ALA A 67 -6.65 -1.88 -4.07
CA ALA A 67 -8.10 -1.73 -4.04
C ALA A 67 -8.52 -0.35 -4.50
N PHE A 68 -7.76 0.68 -4.11
CA PHE A 68 -8.02 2.02 -4.58
C PHE A 68 -7.84 2.12 -6.09
N ALA A 69 -6.76 1.54 -6.61
CA ALA A 69 -6.54 1.56 -8.05
C ALA A 69 -7.70 0.89 -8.79
N ARG A 70 -8.19 -0.23 -8.26
CA ARG A 70 -9.29 -0.93 -8.90
C ARG A 70 -10.56 -0.10 -8.87
N ALA A 71 -10.85 0.52 -7.73
CA ALA A 71 -12.06 1.33 -7.59
C ALA A 71 -12.03 2.53 -8.51
N GLU A 72 -10.84 3.12 -8.69
CA GLU A 72 -10.69 4.30 -9.53
C GLU A 72 -10.35 3.97 -10.98
N LYS A 73 -10.30 2.67 -11.31
CA LYS A 73 -10.01 2.20 -12.67
C LYS A 73 -8.67 2.70 -13.17
N LEU A 74 -7.68 2.65 -12.29
CA LEU A 74 -6.31 3.04 -12.63
C LEU A 74 -5.49 1.78 -12.87
N GLN A 75 -4.57 1.86 -13.82
CA GLN A 75 -3.57 0.83 -13.97
C GLN A 75 -2.40 1.12 -13.04
N VAL A 76 -1.74 0.09 -12.59
CA VAL A 76 -0.67 0.22 -11.59
C VAL A 76 0.67 0.00 -12.25
N GLU A 77 1.58 0.93 -12.02
CA GLU A 77 2.99 0.78 -12.42
C GLU A 77 3.78 0.55 -11.13
N PRO A 78 4.20 -0.70 -10.87
CA PRO A 78 4.88 -0.99 -9.61
C PRO A 78 6.38 -0.77 -9.73
N ARG A 79 6.82 0.43 -9.42
CA ARG A 79 8.24 0.74 -9.42
C ARG A 79 8.93 0.31 -8.14
N CYS A 80 8.16 0.17 -7.06
CA CYS A 80 8.70 -0.34 -5.81
C CYS A 80 8.91 -1.84 -5.93
N PRO A 81 10.10 -2.35 -5.63
CA PRO A 81 10.35 -3.80 -5.74
C PRO A 81 9.39 -4.65 -4.91
N TYR A 82 9.01 -4.16 -3.75
CA TYR A 82 8.06 -4.91 -2.92
C TYR A 82 6.72 -5.06 -3.64
N THR A 83 6.21 -3.95 -4.19
CA THR A 83 4.93 -3.96 -4.88
C THR A 83 4.97 -4.87 -6.10
N ALA A 84 6.06 -4.80 -6.86
CA ALA A 84 6.21 -5.63 -8.04
C ALA A 84 6.19 -7.11 -7.66
N ALA A 85 6.92 -7.48 -6.61
CA ALA A 85 6.95 -8.87 -6.16
C ALA A 85 5.60 -9.30 -5.62
N PHE A 86 4.92 -8.40 -4.90
CA PHE A 86 3.61 -8.69 -4.36
C PHE A 86 2.63 -9.01 -5.49
N MET A 87 2.62 -8.20 -6.53
CA MET A 87 1.69 -8.42 -7.63
C MET A 87 2.01 -9.70 -8.39
N GLN A 88 3.28 -10.08 -8.48
CA GLN A 88 3.63 -11.34 -9.09
C GLN A 88 3.08 -12.52 -8.30
N LYS A 89 3.07 -12.42 -6.99
CA LYS A 89 2.61 -13.53 -6.15
C LYS A 89 1.10 -13.58 -5.99
N HIS A 90 0.40 -12.55 -6.43
CA HIS A 90 -1.04 -12.46 -6.25
C HIS A 90 -1.72 -12.24 -7.59
N PRO A 91 -2.00 -13.33 -8.33
CA PRO A 91 -2.55 -13.22 -9.69
C PRO A 91 -3.83 -12.42 -9.78
N GLU A 92 -4.58 -12.31 -8.69
CA GLU A 92 -5.83 -11.57 -8.72
C GLU A 92 -5.62 -10.08 -9.03
N TYR A 93 -4.38 -9.58 -8.98
CA TYR A 93 -4.09 -8.20 -9.29
C TYR A 93 -3.45 -8.00 -10.66
N GLN A 94 -3.29 -9.08 -11.44
CA GLN A 94 -2.61 -8.96 -12.73
C GLN A 94 -3.35 -8.04 -13.70
N ASP A 95 -4.67 -7.98 -13.58
CA ASP A 95 -5.44 -7.10 -14.46
C ASP A 95 -5.17 -5.62 -14.19
N LEU A 96 -4.61 -5.28 -13.04
CA LEU A 96 -4.29 -3.90 -12.72
C LEU A 96 -2.93 -3.49 -13.28
N LEU A 97 -2.09 -4.46 -13.62
CA LEU A 97 -0.73 -4.16 -14.01
C LEU A 97 -0.70 -3.35 -15.30
N LEU A 98 0.08 -2.28 -15.30
CA LEU A 98 0.18 -1.42 -16.47
C LEU A 98 0.71 -2.21 -17.65
N ALA A 99 -0.02 -2.16 -18.76
CA ALA A 99 0.41 -2.85 -19.96
C ALA A 99 1.58 -2.11 -20.59
N ARG A 100 2.41 -2.85 -21.28
CA ARG A 100 3.58 -2.26 -21.90
C ARG A 100 3.39 -2.02 -23.35
#